data_3b24b086bafe65575f7b8f86765b52d9
#
_entry.id   3b24b086bafe65575f7b8f86765b52d9
#
_cell.length_a   1.000
_cell.length_b   1.000
_cell.length_c   1.000
_cell.angle_alpha   90.00
_cell.angle_beta   90.00
_cell.angle_gamma   90.00
#
_symmetry.space_group_name_H-M   'P 1'
#
loop_
_entity.id
_entity.type
_entity.pdbx_description
1 polymer ?
#
loop_
_entity_poly.entity_id
_entity_poly.type
_entity_poly.pdbx_seq_one_letter_code
_entity_poly.pdbx_strand_id
1 'polypeptide(L)'
;MIAVIFEAKAAPAHQARYLQLAAELKPLLADIDGFIDIERFQSLTTDGKILSLSWWRDEEAVRRWKQNVFHQAAQAEGRESIFAYYRIRVAQVVREYTSETGEYVDL
;
A
#
# COMPACT_ATOMS: atom_id res chain seq x y z
N MET A 1 11.40 6.29 8.79
CA MET A 1 10.13 6.18 8.04
C MET A 1 10.18 4.95 7.15
N ILE A 2 9.10 4.22 7.12
CA ILE A 2 8.98 2.98 6.35
C ILE A 2 7.99 3.19 5.21
N ALA A 3 8.37 2.69 4.03
CA ALA A 3 7.47 2.59 2.89
C ALA A 3 7.02 1.14 2.72
N VAL A 4 5.72 0.91 2.58
CA VAL A 4 5.19 -0.39 2.18
C VAL A 4 4.72 -0.27 0.74
N ILE A 5 5.35 -1.05 -0.13
CA ILE A 5 5.13 -1.03 -1.57
C ILE A 5 4.41 -2.33 -1.92
N PHE A 6 3.12 -2.23 -2.20
CA PHE A 6 2.28 -3.37 -2.53
C PHE A 6 1.90 -3.30 -4.01
N GLU A 7 2.43 -4.23 -4.80
CA GLU A 7 2.07 -4.39 -6.20
C GLU A 7 1.08 -5.53 -6.34
N ALA A 8 -0.01 -5.31 -7.05
CA ALA A 8 -1.02 -6.34 -7.24
C ALA A 8 -1.58 -6.30 -8.65
N LYS A 9 -1.89 -7.46 -9.18
CA LYS A 9 -2.62 -7.61 -10.42
C LYS A 9 -3.87 -8.42 -10.14
N ALA A 10 -5.03 -7.75 -10.20
CA ALA A 10 -6.31 -8.40 -10.05
C ALA A 10 -6.81 -8.86 -11.42
N ALA A 11 -7.42 -10.05 -11.47
CA ALA A 11 -8.11 -10.48 -12.68
C ALA A 11 -9.21 -9.46 -13.00
N PRO A 12 -9.54 -9.23 -14.30
CA PRO A 12 -10.51 -8.20 -14.66
C PRO A 12 -11.84 -8.33 -13.93
N ALA A 13 -12.31 -9.56 -13.67
CA ALA A 13 -13.54 -9.80 -12.95
C ALA A 13 -13.50 -9.38 -11.47
N HIS A 14 -12.31 -9.16 -10.91
CA HIS A 14 -12.13 -8.88 -9.49
C HIS A 14 -11.59 -7.49 -9.20
N GLN A 15 -11.35 -6.66 -10.21
CA GLN A 15 -10.80 -5.31 -10.02
C GLN A 15 -11.72 -4.42 -9.18
N ALA A 16 -13.03 -4.50 -9.43
CA ALA A 16 -14.01 -3.72 -8.67
C ALA A 16 -14.02 -4.12 -7.19
N ARG A 17 -13.89 -5.42 -6.89
CA ARG A 17 -13.83 -5.91 -5.51
C ARG A 17 -12.56 -5.44 -4.81
N TYR A 18 -11.42 -5.43 -5.51
CA TYR A 18 -10.18 -4.89 -4.96
C TYR A 18 -10.33 -3.43 -4.54
N LEU A 19 -10.88 -2.59 -5.41
CA LEU A 19 -11.08 -1.18 -5.13
C LEU A 19 -12.07 -0.95 -3.98
N GLN A 20 -13.11 -1.77 -3.90
CA GLN A 20 -14.07 -1.74 -2.80
C GLN A 20 -13.40 -2.06 -1.47
N LEU A 21 -12.61 -3.13 -1.40
CA LEU A 21 -11.87 -3.49 -0.19
C LEU A 21 -10.91 -2.38 0.22
N ALA A 22 -10.21 -1.80 -0.74
CA ALA A 22 -9.28 -0.71 -0.48
C ALA A 22 -10.00 0.50 0.13
N ALA A 23 -11.18 0.83 -0.38
CA ALA A 23 -11.98 1.93 0.14
C ALA A 23 -12.50 1.64 1.56
N GLU A 24 -12.88 0.40 1.84
CA GLU A 24 -13.34 -0.02 3.16
C GLU A 24 -12.22 0.03 4.21
N LEU A 25 -10.99 -0.32 3.82
CA LEU A 25 -9.85 -0.36 4.73
C LEU A 25 -9.25 1.01 5.00
N LYS A 26 -9.39 1.96 4.09
CA LYS A 26 -8.74 3.26 4.21
C LYS A 26 -9.07 4.00 5.51
N PRO A 27 -10.33 4.09 5.96
CA PRO A 27 -10.65 4.76 7.24
C PRO A 27 -10.00 4.07 8.44
N LEU A 28 -9.82 2.75 8.38
CA LEU A 28 -9.22 1.98 9.48
C LEU A 28 -7.73 2.26 9.63
N LEU A 29 -7.05 2.62 8.55
CA LEU A 29 -5.63 2.96 8.57
C LEU A 29 -5.36 4.20 9.41
N ALA A 30 -6.24 5.18 9.33
CA ALA A 30 -6.08 6.45 10.04
C ALA A 30 -6.01 6.28 11.57
N ASP A 31 -6.60 5.21 12.09
CA ASP A 31 -6.64 4.93 13.53
C ASP A 31 -5.38 4.21 14.03
N ILE A 32 -4.49 3.82 13.13
CA ILE A 32 -3.27 3.10 13.51
C ILE A 32 -2.17 4.10 13.83
N ASP A 33 -1.67 4.05 15.05
CA ASP A 33 -0.57 4.90 15.47
C ASP A 33 0.66 4.65 14.59
N GLY A 34 1.20 5.73 14.03
CA GLY A 34 2.35 5.66 13.13
C GLY A 34 2.00 5.56 11.67
N PHE A 35 0.72 5.43 11.29
CA PHE A 35 0.30 5.55 9.90
C PHE A 35 0.46 7.01 9.44
N ILE A 36 1.02 7.21 8.25
CA ILE A 36 1.25 8.55 7.71
C ILE A 36 0.30 8.81 6.53
N ASP A 37 0.36 8.01 5.48
CA ASP A 37 -0.45 8.21 4.28
C ASP A 37 -0.46 6.96 3.41
N ILE A 38 -1.41 6.88 2.48
CA ILE A 38 -1.51 5.84 1.48
C ILE A 38 -2.07 6.42 0.18
N GLU A 39 -1.48 6.01 -0.92
CA GLU A 39 -1.95 6.38 -2.24
C GLU A 39 -1.81 5.19 -3.19
N ARG A 40 -2.74 5.07 -4.14
CA ARG A 40 -2.71 4.00 -5.14
C ARG A 40 -2.44 4.57 -6.51
N PHE A 41 -1.68 3.80 -7.28
CA PHE A 41 -1.23 4.19 -8.61
C PHE A 41 -1.54 3.07 -9.59
N GLN A 42 -1.94 3.42 -10.78
CA GLN A 42 -2.17 2.46 -11.85
C GLN A 42 -0.95 2.42 -12.76
N SER A 43 -0.51 1.21 -13.13
CA SER A 43 0.59 1.06 -14.08
C SER A 43 0.20 1.58 -15.46
N LEU A 44 1.09 2.31 -16.09
CA LEU A 44 0.90 2.80 -17.45
C LEU A 44 1.29 1.75 -18.52
N THR A 45 2.04 0.73 -18.12
CA THR A 45 2.58 -0.26 -19.06
C THR A 45 2.00 -1.66 -18.89
N THR A 46 1.40 -1.96 -17.74
CA THR A 46 0.83 -3.27 -17.44
C THR A 46 -0.63 -3.12 -17.06
N ASP A 47 -1.52 -3.64 -17.92
CA ASP A 47 -2.95 -3.57 -17.65
C ASP A 47 -3.33 -4.32 -16.38
N GLY A 48 -4.18 -3.70 -15.58
CA GLY A 48 -4.70 -4.29 -14.35
C GLY A 48 -3.74 -4.32 -13.18
N LYS A 49 -2.53 -3.75 -13.33
CA LYS A 49 -1.55 -3.69 -12.26
C LYS A 49 -1.70 -2.38 -11.49
N ILE A 50 -1.83 -2.51 -10.17
CA ILE A 50 -1.96 -1.38 -9.26
C ILE A 50 -0.86 -1.45 -8.21
N LEU A 51 -0.30 -0.29 -7.88
CA LEU A 51 0.66 -0.11 -6.80
C LEU A 51 -0.04 0.62 -5.66
N SER A 52 0.00 0.04 -4.47
CA SER A 52 -0.39 0.73 -3.23
C SER A 52 0.89 1.12 -2.51
N LEU A 53 1.06 2.40 -2.26
CA LEU A 53 2.23 2.94 -1.58
C LEU A 53 1.77 3.57 -0.28
N SER A 54 2.22 3.01 0.84
CA SER A 54 1.87 3.52 2.16
C SER A 54 3.12 3.89 2.95
N TRP A 55 2.97 4.89 3.80
CA TRP A 55 4.05 5.50 4.56
C TRP A 55 3.77 5.35 6.05
N TRP A 56 4.79 4.95 6.81
CA TRP A 56 4.66 4.61 8.22
C TRP A 56 5.85 5.18 9.00
N ARG A 57 5.59 5.59 10.24
CA ARG A 57 6.63 6.13 11.10
C ARG A 57 7.77 5.13 11.33
N ASP A 58 7.42 3.87 11.59
CA ASP A 58 8.36 2.80 11.92
C ASP A 58 7.78 1.41 11.60
N GLU A 59 8.59 0.38 11.76
CA GLU A 59 8.17 -1.00 11.53
C GLU A 59 7.12 -1.47 12.53
N GLU A 60 7.12 -0.93 13.75
CA GLU A 60 6.13 -1.28 14.75
C GLU A 60 4.72 -0.91 14.29
N ALA A 61 4.56 0.25 13.66
CA ALA A 61 3.28 0.66 13.09
C ALA A 61 2.81 -0.29 12.00
N VAL A 62 3.74 -0.72 11.12
CA VAL A 62 3.44 -1.71 10.07
C VAL A 62 3.00 -3.03 10.70
N ARG A 63 3.66 -3.44 11.77
CA ARG A 63 3.33 -4.69 12.48
C ARG A 63 1.93 -4.62 13.08
N ARG A 64 1.55 -3.50 13.70
CA ARG A 64 0.20 -3.29 14.21
C ARG A 64 -0.85 -3.41 13.11
N TRP A 65 -0.55 -2.85 11.94
CA TRP A 65 -1.43 -2.96 10.79
C TRP A 65 -1.60 -4.41 10.34
N LYS A 66 -0.50 -5.16 10.28
CA LYS A 66 -0.55 -6.59 9.92
C LYS A 66 -1.37 -7.42 10.89
N GLN A 67 -1.43 -7.02 12.15
CA GLN A 67 -2.19 -7.72 13.19
C GLN A 67 -3.67 -7.32 13.20
N ASN A 68 -4.05 -6.29 12.46
CA ASN A 68 -5.44 -5.83 12.41
C ASN A 68 -6.32 -6.90 11.77
N VAL A 69 -7.41 -7.25 12.45
CA VAL A 69 -8.31 -8.33 12.02
C VAL A 69 -8.92 -8.07 10.65
N PHE A 70 -9.33 -6.82 10.38
CA PHE A 70 -9.92 -6.46 9.10
C PHE A 70 -8.91 -6.54 7.97
N HIS A 71 -7.67 -6.13 8.24
CA HIS A 71 -6.59 -6.24 7.27
C HIS A 71 -6.26 -7.70 6.96
N GLN A 72 -6.22 -8.56 7.99
CA GLN A 72 -5.98 -9.99 7.80
C GLN A 72 -7.07 -10.63 6.95
N ALA A 73 -8.34 -10.28 7.19
CA ALA A 73 -9.46 -10.78 6.41
C ALA A 73 -9.37 -10.35 4.94
N ALA A 74 -9.01 -9.08 4.70
CA ALA A 74 -8.83 -8.56 3.35
C ALA A 74 -7.66 -9.23 2.63
N GLN A 75 -6.56 -9.49 3.31
CA GLN A 75 -5.41 -10.21 2.75
C GLN A 75 -5.79 -11.64 2.35
N ALA A 76 -6.55 -12.33 3.20
CA ALA A 76 -7.00 -13.69 2.91
C ALA A 76 -7.88 -13.72 1.66
N GLU A 77 -8.84 -12.80 1.56
CA GLU A 77 -9.68 -12.69 0.36
C GLU A 77 -8.84 -12.38 -0.87
N GLY A 78 -7.87 -11.46 -0.76
CA GLY A 78 -6.99 -11.10 -1.85
C GLY A 78 -6.21 -12.30 -2.39
N ARG A 79 -5.57 -13.05 -1.49
CA ARG A 79 -4.77 -14.22 -1.87
C ARG A 79 -5.62 -15.32 -2.50
N GLU A 80 -6.83 -15.53 -1.98
CA GLU A 80 -7.67 -16.66 -2.39
C GLU A 80 -8.51 -16.37 -3.62
N SER A 81 -8.95 -15.12 -3.82
CA SER A 81 -10.00 -14.84 -4.80
C SER A 81 -9.74 -13.66 -5.72
N ILE A 82 -8.89 -12.71 -5.36
CA ILE A 82 -8.79 -11.44 -6.08
C ILE A 82 -7.54 -11.35 -6.93
N PHE A 83 -6.38 -11.66 -6.36
CA PHE A 83 -5.10 -11.38 -7.00
C PHE A 83 -4.59 -12.56 -7.82
N ALA A 84 -4.32 -12.31 -9.09
CA ALA A 84 -3.55 -13.21 -9.94
C ALA A 84 -2.07 -13.17 -9.55
N TYR A 85 -1.61 -12.01 -9.02
CA TYR A 85 -0.24 -11.80 -8.61
C TYR A 85 -0.18 -10.67 -7.58
N TYR A 86 0.70 -10.81 -6.60
CA TYR A 86 1.01 -9.69 -5.70
C TYR A 86 2.46 -9.79 -5.21
N ARG A 87 3.01 -8.62 -4.84
CA ARG A 87 4.34 -8.51 -4.25
C ARG A 87 4.32 -7.38 -3.22
N ILE A 88 4.90 -7.65 -2.06
CA ILE A 88 5.02 -6.66 -0.99
C ILE A 88 6.51 -6.43 -0.72
N ARG A 89 6.91 -5.15 -0.73
CA ARG A 89 8.23 -4.74 -0.28
C ARG A 89 8.06 -3.76 0.86
N VAL A 90 8.82 -3.99 1.93
CA VAL A 90 8.89 -3.07 3.07
C VAL A 90 10.28 -2.46 3.03
N ALA A 91 10.37 -1.14 2.90
CA ALA A 91 11.61 -0.45 2.67
C ALA A 91 11.81 0.69 3.67
N GLN A 92 13.04 0.85 4.12
CA GLN A 92 13.44 1.99 4.93
C GLN A 92 13.71 3.17 4.01
N VAL A 93 13.11 4.32 4.29
CA VAL A 93 13.41 5.55 3.56
C VAL A 93 14.75 6.09 4.06
N VAL A 94 15.71 6.11 3.18
CA VAL A 94 17.06 6.58 3.51
C VAL A 94 17.12 8.10 3.52
N ARG A 95 16.49 8.74 2.53
CA ARG A 95 16.44 10.20 2.40
C ARG A 95 15.15 10.60 1.70
N GLU A 96 14.72 11.82 1.96
CA GLU A 96 13.55 12.39 1.31
C GLU A 96 13.86 13.83 0.89
N TYR A 97 13.58 14.15 -0.35
CA TYR A 97 13.74 15.48 -0.92
C TYR A 97 12.45 15.86 -1.62
N THR A 98 12.03 17.11 -1.46
CA THR A 98 10.88 17.66 -2.15
C THR A 98 11.26 18.98 -2.83
N SER A 99 10.48 19.39 -3.82
CA SER A 99 10.68 20.68 -4.46
C SER A 99 10.48 21.86 -3.49
N GLU A 100 9.75 21.57 -2.39
CA GLU A 100 9.43 22.59 -1.38
C GLU A 100 10.55 22.82 -0.38
N THR A 101 11.49 21.90 -0.26
CA THR A 101 12.62 22.04 0.66
C THR A 101 13.68 23.03 0.18
N GLY A 102 13.64 23.39 -1.10
CA GLY A 102 14.65 24.27 -1.70
C GLY A 102 15.99 23.61 -1.95
N GLU A 103 16.10 22.31 -1.74
CA GLU A 103 17.33 21.55 -1.96
C GLU A 103 17.32 20.93 -3.35
N TYR A 104 18.43 21.08 -4.05
CA TYR A 104 18.67 20.42 -5.32
C TYR A 104 19.51 19.19 -5.09
N VAL A 105 19.05 18.07 -5.61
CA VAL A 105 19.73 16.79 -5.46
C VAL A 105 19.94 16.20 -6.84
N ASP A 106 21.18 15.84 -7.14
CA ASP A 106 21.48 15.01 -8.30
C ASP A 106 21.05 13.59 -7.99
N LEU A 107 20.07 13.13 -8.72
CA LEU A 107 19.54 11.78 -8.56
C LEU A 107 20.39 10.75 -9.30
#